data_eff47f04d534f2cc9b39eaa0dadd5fcd
#
_entry.id   eff47f04d534f2cc9b39eaa0dadd5fcd
#
_cell.length_a   1.000
_cell.length_b   1.000
_cell.length_c   1.000
_cell.angle_alpha   90.00
_cell.angle_beta   90.00
_cell.angle_gamma   90.00
#
_symmetry.space_group_name_H-M   'P 1'
#
loop_
_entity.id
_entity.type
_entity.pdbx_description
1 polymer ?
#
loop_
_entity_poly.entity_id
_entity_poly.type
_entity_poly.pdbx_seq_one_letter_code
_entity_poly.pdbx_strand_id
1 'polypeptide(L)'
;MNNSTQTIDELIRTANELRKRILFTAHYKKQGHVGGSLSCADILTVLFFNQLAIDPSNPKWEDRDRFVLSKGHTALGLYGILSLRGYIPEEELKTFDQYESRLQAHPDMTRLDALDMSTGSLGQGLSIAVGMALGAKRLKKDFHVYCLIGDGESQEGQIWEAANIAEKYNLDNLIVLLDQNGLQQYGWKNEADRKPPEQKAKRKFDSFGFETWEVDGHSIADLVQVLTVAKKSSNGLPKAIIANTVKGKGVSFMEHNYQWHSKAPNDEEYRMALTELEGGFD
;
A
#
# COMPACT_ATOMS: atom_id res chain seq x y z
N MET A 1 -24.70 -0.96 -8.50
CA MET A 1 -23.50 -0.98 -7.63
C MET A 1 -23.41 0.38 -6.95
N ASN A 2 -23.88 0.49 -5.70
CA ASN A 2 -23.76 1.74 -4.94
C ASN A 2 -22.44 1.74 -4.17
N ASN A 3 -21.32 2.00 -4.86
CA ASN A 3 -20.16 2.52 -4.18
C ASN A 3 -20.41 4.01 -3.94
N SER A 4 -21.09 4.36 -2.85
CA SER A 4 -21.07 5.74 -2.39
C SER A 4 -19.62 6.06 -2.08
N THR A 5 -19.01 6.88 -2.93
CA THR A 5 -17.65 7.37 -2.72
C THR A 5 -17.64 8.09 -1.38
N GLN A 6 -16.80 7.66 -0.45
CA GLN A 6 -16.66 8.32 0.85
C GLN A 6 -16.18 9.77 0.67
N THR A 7 -16.66 10.66 1.52
CA THR A 7 -16.13 12.02 1.64
C THR A 7 -14.70 12.01 2.18
N ILE A 8 -13.98 13.11 2.03
CA ILE A 8 -12.61 13.24 2.57
C ILE A 8 -12.59 12.97 4.08
N ASP A 9 -13.54 13.49 4.84
CA ASP A 9 -13.63 13.28 6.29
C ASP A 9 -13.93 11.82 6.65
N GLU A 10 -14.74 11.11 5.88
CA GLU A 10 -14.98 9.68 6.06
C GLU A 10 -13.73 8.88 5.77
N LEU A 11 -12.98 9.22 4.71
CA LEU A 11 -11.70 8.58 4.39
C LEU A 11 -10.66 8.81 5.50
N ILE A 12 -10.58 10.02 6.08
CA ILE A 12 -9.69 10.31 7.21
C ILE A 12 -10.04 9.41 8.41
N ARG A 13 -11.32 9.29 8.76
CA ARG A 13 -11.77 8.39 9.83
C ARG A 13 -11.45 6.93 9.51
N THR A 14 -11.67 6.51 8.27
CA THR A 14 -11.36 5.13 7.82
C THR A 14 -9.85 4.84 7.90
N ALA A 15 -8.99 5.78 7.52
CA ALA A 15 -7.54 5.63 7.62
C ALA A 15 -7.08 5.49 9.09
N ASN A 16 -7.72 6.24 9.99
CA ASN A 16 -7.44 6.12 11.42
C ASN A 16 -7.90 4.77 11.98
N GLU A 17 -9.07 4.31 11.58
CA GLU A 17 -9.58 3.00 11.97
C GLU A 17 -8.69 1.86 11.42
N LEU A 18 -8.13 2.03 10.21
CA LEU A 18 -7.14 1.12 9.67
C LEU A 18 -5.87 1.06 10.54
N ARG A 19 -5.38 2.21 11.02
CA ARG A 19 -4.23 2.26 11.95
C ARG A 19 -4.51 1.50 13.23
N LYS A 20 -5.70 1.64 13.81
CA LYS A 20 -6.12 0.89 15.00
C LYS A 20 -6.12 -0.62 14.75
N ARG A 21 -6.62 -1.09 13.59
CA ARG A 21 -6.59 -2.52 13.22
C ARG A 21 -5.19 -3.06 13.00
N ILE A 22 -4.29 -2.29 12.39
CA ILE A 22 -2.88 -2.63 12.25
C ILE A 22 -2.24 -2.85 13.63
N LEU A 23 -2.42 -1.88 14.54
CA LEU A 23 -1.88 -1.95 15.90
C LEU A 23 -2.48 -3.10 16.71
N PHE A 24 -3.81 -3.28 16.63
CA PHE A 24 -4.51 -4.39 17.28
C PHE A 24 -3.95 -5.74 16.83
N THR A 25 -3.85 -5.96 15.54
CA THR A 25 -3.39 -7.23 14.98
C THR A 25 -1.95 -7.52 15.39
N ALA A 26 -1.07 -6.53 15.27
CA ALA A 26 0.34 -6.67 15.65
C ALA A 26 0.51 -6.93 17.16
N HIS A 27 -0.22 -6.19 18.00
CA HIS A 27 -0.19 -6.33 19.45
C HIS A 27 -0.73 -7.71 19.88
N TYR A 28 -1.89 -8.11 19.34
CA TYR A 28 -2.53 -9.39 19.67
C TYR A 28 -1.64 -10.58 19.28
N LYS A 29 -0.98 -10.48 18.13
CA LYS A 29 -0.11 -11.55 17.60
C LYS A 29 1.33 -11.43 18.05
N LYS A 30 1.73 -10.31 18.68
CA LYS A 30 3.10 -10.00 19.10
C LYS A 30 4.12 -10.09 17.97
N GLN A 31 3.69 -9.80 16.75
CA GLN A 31 4.51 -9.83 15.54
C GLN A 31 3.89 -9.00 14.40
N GLY A 32 4.68 -8.74 13.37
CA GLY A 32 4.27 -8.06 12.14
C GLY A 32 5.04 -6.77 11.87
N HIS A 33 4.90 -6.27 10.65
CA HIS A 33 5.59 -5.08 10.17
C HIS A 33 4.71 -3.83 10.34
N VAL A 34 4.77 -3.23 11.53
CA VAL A 34 3.87 -2.15 11.93
C VAL A 34 4.19 -0.85 11.20
N GLY A 35 5.45 -0.40 11.24
CA GLY A 35 5.83 0.92 10.74
C GLY A 35 5.52 1.14 9.27
N GLY A 36 5.82 0.14 8.42
CA GLY A 36 5.53 0.19 6.99
C GLY A 36 4.05 0.00 6.65
N SER A 37 3.26 -0.63 7.53
CA SER A 37 1.81 -0.73 7.40
C SER A 37 1.14 0.60 7.76
N LEU A 38 1.62 1.29 8.79
CA LEU A 38 1.14 2.61 9.18
C LEU A 38 1.47 3.68 8.14
N SER A 39 2.66 3.62 7.49
CA SER A 39 3.04 4.60 6.48
C SER A 39 2.10 4.61 5.27
N CYS A 40 1.59 3.45 4.86
CA CYS A 40 0.72 3.35 3.69
C CYS A 40 -0.79 3.28 4.02
N ALA A 41 -1.19 3.53 5.26
CA ALA A 41 -2.60 3.44 5.67
C ALA A 41 -3.51 4.40 4.88
N ASP A 42 -3.09 5.65 4.65
CA ASP A 42 -3.85 6.63 3.87
C ASP A 42 -3.95 6.21 2.41
N ILE A 43 -2.86 5.73 1.83
CA ILE A 43 -2.81 5.21 0.45
C ILE A 43 -3.79 4.05 0.28
N LEU A 44 -3.73 3.05 1.17
CA LEU A 44 -4.63 1.90 1.13
C LEU A 44 -6.09 2.32 1.29
N THR A 45 -6.36 3.27 2.17
CA THR A 45 -7.72 3.79 2.39
C THR A 45 -8.28 4.44 1.14
N VAL A 46 -7.53 5.34 0.50
CA VAL A 46 -7.97 5.99 -0.73
C VAL A 46 -8.15 4.98 -1.85
N LEU A 47 -7.24 4.02 -2.00
CA LEU A 47 -7.38 2.97 -3.01
C LEU A 47 -8.67 2.17 -2.81
N PHE A 48 -8.89 1.60 -1.64
CA PHE A 48 -9.97 0.64 -1.40
C PHE A 48 -11.36 1.28 -1.23
N PHE A 49 -11.44 2.55 -0.82
CA PHE A 49 -12.73 3.23 -0.57
C PHE A 49 -13.09 4.32 -1.58
N ASN A 50 -12.15 4.67 -2.50
CA ASN A 50 -12.42 5.74 -3.47
C ASN A 50 -12.03 5.37 -4.91
N GLN A 51 -10.91 4.68 -5.14
CA GLN A 51 -10.35 4.53 -6.48
C GLN A 51 -10.63 3.18 -7.14
N LEU A 52 -10.49 2.08 -6.40
CA LEU A 52 -10.60 0.72 -6.95
C LEU A 52 -12.05 0.38 -7.30
N ALA A 53 -12.27 -0.08 -8.52
CA ALA A 53 -13.52 -0.72 -8.93
C ALA A 53 -13.50 -2.18 -8.45
N ILE A 54 -14.01 -2.42 -7.25
CA ILE A 54 -14.01 -3.72 -6.56
C ILE A 54 -15.37 -3.99 -5.90
N ASP A 55 -15.71 -5.26 -5.72
CA ASP A 55 -16.91 -5.70 -5.03
C ASP A 55 -16.59 -6.78 -4.00
N PRO A 56 -16.72 -6.51 -2.69
CA PRO A 56 -16.47 -7.50 -1.64
C PRO A 56 -17.39 -8.73 -1.71
N SER A 57 -18.61 -8.56 -2.26
CA SER A 57 -19.54 -9.68 -2.43
C SER A 57 -19.19 -10.59 -3.62
N ASN A 58 -18.33 -10.10 -4.54
CA ASN A 58 -17.83 -10.85 -5.68
C ASN A 58 -16.32 -10.62 -5.86
N PRO A 59 -15.48 -11.16 -4.97
CA PRO A 59 -14.03 -10.93 -5.00
C PRO A 59 -13.35 -11.44 -6.28
N LYS A 60 -13.98 -12.35 -7.00
CA LYS A 60 -13.49 -12.91 -8.27
C LYS A 60 -14.06 -12.23 -9.52
N TRP A 61 -14.75 -11.09 -9.37
CA TRP A 61 -15.25 -10.36 -10.53
C TRP A 61 -14.12 -10.08 -11.52
N GLU A 62 -14.28 -10.57 -12.76
CA GLU A 62 -13.22 -10.56 -13.77
C GLU A 62 -12.81 -9.15 -14.22
N ASP A 63 -13.75 -8.21 -14.26
CA ASP A 63 -13.52 -6.84 -14.75
C ASP A 63 -13.20 -5.84 -13.61
N ARG A 64 -12.97 -6.33 -12.38
CA ARG A 64 -12.53 -5.47 -11.28
C ARG A 64 -11.12 -4.95 -11.49
N ASP A 65 -10.79 -3.83 -10.89
CA ASP A 65 -9.40 -3.37 -10.79
C ASP A 65 -8.55 -4.41 -10.00
N ARG A 66 -7.24 -4.40 -10.22
CA ARG A 66 -6.28 -5.28 -9.54
C ARG A 66 -5.39 -4.47 -8.62
N PHE A 67 -5.09 -5.05 -7.46
CA PHE A 67 -4.17 -4.46 -6.51
C PHE A 67 -3.06 -5.44 -6.09
N VAL A 68 -1.82 -5.04 -6.31
CA VAL A 68 -0.63 -5.80 -5.90
C VAL A 68 0.09 -5.05 -4.79
N LEU A 69 0.08 -5.61 -3.57
CA LEU A 69 0.93 -5.14 -2.49
C LEU A 69 2.33 -5.72 -2.67
N SER A 70 3.19 -5.08 -3.47
CA SER A 70 4.54 -5.59 -3.76
C SER A 70 5.42 -5.63 -2.51
N LYS A 71 5.35 -4.61 -1.64
CA LYS A 71 5.91 -4.61 -0.28
C LYS A 71 5.13 -5.54 0.67
N GLY A 72 5.09 -6.83 0.36
CA GLY A 72 4.22 -7.82 0.98
C GLY A 72 4.37 -7.96 2.49
N HIS A 73 5.52 -7.54 3.06
CA HIS A 73 5.74 -7.49 4.50
C HIS A 73 4.74 -6.57 5.23
N THR A 74 4.09 -5.62 4.54
CA THR A 74 3.05 -4.75 5.13
C THR A 74 1.64 -5.34 5.07
N ALA A 75 1.54 -6.67 5.12
CA ALA A 75 0.30 -7.43 5.10
C ALA A 75 -0.71 -7.01 6.18
N LEU A 76 -0.25 -6.53 7.35
CA LEU A 76 -1.13 -5.99 8.39
C LEU A 76 -2.03 -4.86 7.86
N GLY A 77 -1.47 -3.94 7.06
CA GLY A 77 -2.22 -2.88 6.41
C GLY A 77 -3.24 -3.43 5.41
N LEU A 78 -2.83 -4.41 4.59
CA LEU A 78 -3.70 -5.02 3.60
C LEU A 78 -4.86 -5.78 4.27
N TYR A 79 -4.61 -6.62 5.26
CA TYR A 79 -5.69 -7.35 5.93
C TYR A 79 -6.60 -6.42 6.73
N GLY A 80 -6.05 -5.37 7.35
CA GLY A 80 -6.84 -4.34 8.01
C GLY A 80 -7.82 -3.66 7.06
N ILE A 81 -7.37 -3.25 5.87
CA ILE A 81 -8.23 -2.59 4.89
C ILE A 81 -9.24 -3.56 4.26
N LEU A 82 -8.85 -4.81 4.00
CA LEU A 82 -9.76 -5.85 3.52
C LEU A 82 -10.87 -6.14 4.55
N SER A 83 -10.55 -6.11 5.84
CA SER A 83 -11.53 -6.25 6.91
C SER A 83 -12.48 -5.06 6.96
N LEU A 84 -11.97 -3.82 6.88
CA LEU A 84 -12.81 -2.61 6.81
C LEU A 84 -13.72 -2.62 5.57
N ARG A 85 -13.23 -3.15 4.46
CA ARG A 85 -13.96 -3.21 3.20
C ARG A 85 -15.00 -4.35 3.16
N GLY A 86 -14.95 -5.29 4.11
CA GLY A 86 -15.90 -6.39 4.24
C GLY A 86 -15.53 -7.67 3.48
N TYR A 87 -14.26 -7.82 3.06
CA TYR A 87 -13.78 -9.08 2.46
C TYR A 87 -13.53 -10.18 3.50
N ILE A 88 -13.15 -9.78 4.70
CA ILE A 88 -12.92 -10.68 5.83
C ILE A 88 -13.56 -10.12 7.11
N PRO A 89 -14.04 -10.96 8.02
CA PRO A 89 -14.55 -10.50 9.30
C PRO A 89 -13.42 -9.97 10.17
N GLU A 90 -13.69 -8.97 11.01
CA GLU A 90 -12.69 -8.36 11.89
C GLU A 90 -12.03 -9.38 12.84
N GLU A 91 -12.82 -10.32 13.36
CA GLU A 91 -12.34 -11.36 14.25
C GLU A 91 -11.24 -12.23 13.63
N GLU A 92 -11.22 -12.36 12.31
CA GLU A 92 -10.20 -13.14 11.61
C GLU A 92 -8.79 -12.50 11.70
N LEU A 93 -8.69 -11.19 11.96
CA LEU A 93 -7.41 -10.53 12.20
C LEU A 93 -6.63 -11.17 13.36
N LYS A 94 -7.32 -11.78 14.31
CA LYS A 94 -6.71 -12.53 15.42
C LYS A 94 -5.98 -13.80 14.99
N THR A 95 -6.20 -14.27 13.77
CA THR A 95 -5.56 -15.47 13.22
C THR A 95 -4.31 -15.16 12.41
N PHE A 96 -3.93 -13.87 12.28
CA PHE A 96 -2.76 -13.45 11.49
C PHE A 96 -1.54 -14.31 11.80
N ASP A 97 -0.89 -14.82 10.76
CA ASP A 97 0.32 -15.66 10.79
C ASP A 97 0.21 -16.92 11.68
N GLN A 98 -0.99 -17.48 11.83
CA GLN A 98 -1.18 -18.79 12.44
C GLN A 98 -1.16 -19.88 11.37
N TYR A 99 -0.84 -21.09 11.81
CA TYR A 99 -0.97 -22.28 10.98
C TYR A 99 -2.41 -22.39 10.44
N GLU A 100 -2.55 -22.67 9.15
CA GLU A 100 -3.84 -22.74 8.41
C GLU A 100 -4.63 -21.44 8.30
N SER A 101 -4.20 -20.31 8.89
CA SER A 101 -4.86 -19.04 8.67
C SER A 101 -4.79 -18.61 7.19
N ARG A 102 -5.85 -17.94 6.73
CA ARG A 102 -5.81 -17.27 5.42
C ARG A 102 -4.95 -16.01 5.43
N LEU A 103 -4.69 -15.44 6.62
CA LEU A 103 -3.95 -14.21 6.84
C LEU A 103 -2.49 -14.50 7.16
N GLN A 104 -1.72 -14.93 6.17
CA GLN A 104 -0.30 -15.26 6.33
C GLN A 104 0.55 -13.99 6.54
N ALA A 105 1.75 -14.10 7.13
CA ALA A 105 2.67 -12.98 7.36
C ALA A 105 2.97 -12.18 6.09
N HIS A 106 2.94 -12.83 4.94
CA HIS A 106 2.95 -12.24 3.60
C HIS A 106 1.72 -12.71 2.82
N PRO A 107 1.12 -11.86 1.97
CA PRO A 107 -0.10 -12.22 1.25
C PRO A 107 0.05 -13.50 0.43
N ASP A 108 -0.92 -14.41 0.57
CA ASP A 108 -1.00 -15.66 -0.19
C ASP A 108 -2.36 -15.76 -0.92
N MET A 109 -2.36 -15.54 -2.22
CA MET A 109 -3.56 -15.54 -3.06
C MET A 109 -4.23 -16.93 -3.15
N THR A 110 -3.52 -18.00 -2.81
CA THR A 110 -4.09 -19.34 -2.81
C THR A 110 -4.99 -19.58 -1.59
N ARG A 111 -4.91 -18.72 -0.58
CA ARG A 111 -5.66 -18.82 0.68
C ARG A 111 -6.79 -17.79 0.80
N LEU A 112 -6.69 -16.65 0.12
CA LEU A 112 -7.66 -15.57 0.24
C LEU A 112 -8.02 -15.01 -1.14
N ASP A 113 -9.26 -15.24 -1.57
CA ASP A 113 -9.78 -14.85 -2.89
C ASP A 113 -9.77 -13.32 -3.15
N ALA A 114 -9.66 -12.52 -2.10
CA ALA A 114 -9.55 -11.07 -2.20
C ALA A 114 -8.17 -10.58 -2.65
N LEU A 115 -7.18 -11.47 -2.72
CA LEU A 115 -5.81 -11.15 -3.12
C LEU A 115 -5.59 -11.44 -4.60
N ASP A 116 -4.94 -10.52 -5.30
CA ASP A 116 -4.58 -10.69 -6.71
C ASP A 116 -3.27 -11.45 -6.92
N MET A 117 -2.38 -11.41 -5.91
CA MET A 117 -1.08 -12.06 -5.97
C MET A 117 -0.51 -12.38 -4.60
N SER A 118 0.23 -13.49 -4.52
CA SER A 118 1.12 -13.79 -3.40
C SER A 118 2.39 -12.95 -3.53
N THR A 119 2.78 -12.22 -2.46
CA THR A 119 3.94 -11.33 -2.46
C THR A 119 4.76 -11.52 -1.19
N GLY A 120 5.95 -10.93 -1.14
CA GLY A 120 6.88 -11.05 0.00
C GLY A 120 8.33 -10.92 -0.45
N SER A 121 8.71 -11.54 -1.58
CA SER A 121 9.99 -11.29 -2.22
C SER A 121 9.95 -9.92 -2.90
N LEU A 122 10.73 -8.97 -2.35
CA LEU A 122 10.74 -7.58 -2.83
C LEU A 122 11.19 -7.49 -4.29
N GLY A 123 10.60 -6.54 -5.00
CA GLY A 123 10.85 -6.30 -6.43
C GLY A 123 10.00 -7.14 -7.38
N GLN A 124 9.43 -8.28 -6.93
CA GLN A 124 8.69 -9.19 -7.80
C GLN A 124 7.29 -8.67 -8.17
N GLY A 125 6.63 -7.99 -7.24
CA GLY A 125 5.22 -7.59 -7.40
C GLY A 125 4.99 -6.66 -8.60
N LEU A 126 5.92 -5.76 -8.91
CA LEU A 126 5.78 -4.88 -10.07
C LEU A 126 5.81 -5.63 -11.39
N SER A 127 6.67 -6.65 -11.54
CA SER A 127 6.69 -7.48 -12.74
C SER A 127 5.38 -8.21 -12.97
N ILE A 128 4.76 -8.67 -11.89
CA ILE A 128 3.46 -9.33 -11.92
C ILE A 128 2.36 -8.33 -12.30
N ALA A 129 2.37 -7.14 -11.71
CA ALA A 129 1.43 -6.06 -12.05
C ALA A 129 1.55 -5.66 -13.54
N VAL A 130 2.76 -5.59 -14.08
CA VAL A 130 3.03 -5.38 -15.51
C VAL A 130 2.39 -6.50 -16.35
N GLY A 131 2.55 -7.76 -15.93
CA GLY A 131 1.91 -8.90 -16.60
C GLY A 131 0.39 -8.82 -16.61
N MET A 132 -0.22 -8.41 -15.46
CA MET A 132 -1.68 -8.21 -15.36
C MET A 132 -2.16 -7.06 -16.26
N ALA A 133 -1.46 -5.93 -16.27
CA ALA A 133 -1.80 -4.78 -17.09
C ALA A 133 -1.69 -5.10 -18.60
N LEU A 134 -0.64 -5.81 -19.00
CA LEU A 134 -0.46 -6.29 -20.38
C LEU A 134 -1.56 -7.29 -20.76
N GLY A 135 -1.90 -8.21 -19.85
CA GLY A 135 -3.00 -9.16 -20.01
C GLY A 135 -4.34 -8.46 -20.23
N ALA A 136 -4.66 -7.44 -19.43
CA ALA A 136 -5.86 -6.64 -19.60
C ALA A 136 -5.95 -6.04 -21.01
N LYS A 137 -4.88 -5.37 -21.47
CA LYS A 137 -4.84 -4.80 -22.82
C LYS A 137 -5.00 -5.86 -23.92
N ARG A 138 -4.37 -7.00 -23.78
CA ARG A 138 -4.49 -8.12 -24.76
C ARG A 138 -5.89 -8.70 -24.81
N LEU A 139 -6.56 -8.78 -23.67
CA LEU A 139 -7.94 -9.26 -23.53
C LEU A 139 -8.99 -8.16 -23.78
N LYS A 140 -8.57 -6.93 -24.09
CA LYS A 140 -9.43 -5.76 -24.29
C LYS A 140 -10.34 -5.50 -23.07
N LYS A 141 -9.77 -5.61 -21.88
CA LYS A 141 -10.39 -5.30 -20.60
C LYS A 141 -9.97 -3.88 -20.17
N ASP A 142 -10.89 -3.14 -19.53
CA ASP A 142 -10.70 -1.73 -19.16
C ASP A 142 -10.24 -1.53 -17.71
N PHE A 143 -9.96 -2.59 -16.96
CA PHE A 143 -9.53 -2.46 -15.58
C PHE A 143 -8.10 -1.92 -15.45
N HIS A 144 -7.87 -1.23 -14.35
CA HIS A 144 -6.55 -0.74 -13.98
C HIS A 144 -5.86 -1.71 -13.02
N VAL A 145 -4.54 -1.68 -13.04
CA VAL A 145 -3.68 -2.43 -12.11
C VAL A 145 -2.91 -1.43 -11.25
N TYR A 146 -3.07 -1.54 -9.95
CA TYR A 146 -2.37 -0.72 -8.96
C TYR A 146 -1.31 -1.58 -8.27
N CYS A 147 -0.09 -1.05 -8.15
CA CYS A 147 1.02 -1.73 -7.50
C CYS A 147 1.64 -0.83 -6.44
N LEU A 148 1.57 -1.23 -5.16
CA LEU A 148 2.19 -0.49 -4.07
C LEU A 148 3.56 -1.09 -3.75
N ILE A 149 4.61 -0.32 -4.01
CA ILE A 149 6.01 -0.65 -3.74
C ILE A 149 6.57 0.21 -2.60
N GLY A 150 7.65 -0.23 -1.96
CA GLY A 150 8.41 0.55 -0.98
C GLY A 150 9.63 1.24 -1.58
N ASP A 151 10.12 2.28 -0.92
CA ASP A 151 11.34 2.99 -1.34
C ASP A 151 12.59 2.11 -1.25
N GLY A 152 12.73 1.31 -0.19
CA GLY A 152 13.78 0.29 -0.09
C GLY A 152 13.65 -0.78 -1.17
N GLU A 153 12.42 -1.24 -1.46
CA GLU A 153 12.13 -2.17 -2.53
C GLU A 153 12.51 -1.62 -3.91
N SER A 154 12.38 -0.32 -4.12
CA SER A 154 12.75 0.33 -5.38
C SER A 154 14.25 0.26 -5.71
N GLN A 155 15.08 -0.26 -4.80
CA GLN A 155 16.50 -0.54 -5.05
C GLN A 155 16.73 -1.87 -5.76
N GLU A 156 15.73 -2.75 -5.78
CA GLU A 156 15.81 -4.02 -6.53
C GLU A 156 15.86 -3.74 -8.04
N GLY A 157 16.80 -4.39 -8.75
CA GLY A 157 16.96 -4.23 -10.20
C GLY A 157 15.70 -4.58 -10.97
N GLN A 158 14.96 -5.58 -10.49
CA GLN A 158 13.72 -6.04 -11.12
C GLN A 158 12.62 -4.99 -11.19
N ILE A 159 12.58 -4.00 -10.30
CA ILE A 159 11.66 -2.87 -10.41
C ILE A 159 11.90 -2.12 -11.74
N TRP A 160 13.16 -1.92 -12.09
CA TRP A 160 13.54 -1.17 -13.28
C TRP A 160 13.45 -2.00 -14.57
N GLU A 161 13.67 -3.31 -14.48
CA GLU A 161 13.37 -4.24 -15.57
C GLU A 161 11.87 -4.24 -15.88
N ALA A 162 11.01 -4.30 -14.87
CA ALA A 162 9.57 -4.20 -15.02
C ALA A 162 9.14 -2.83 -15.58
N ALA A 163 9.76 -1.75 -15.15
CA ALA A 163 9.50 -0.40 -15.64
C ALA A 163 9.78 -0.28 -17.16
N ASN A 164 10.90 -0.83 -17.65
CA ASN A 164 11.19 -0.90 -19.08
C ASN A 164 10.09 -1.62 -19.89
N ILE A 165 9.56 -2.71 -19.34
CA ILE A 165 8.50 -3.47 -20.02
C ILE A 165 7.19 -2.68 -20.01
N ALA A 166 6.88 -1.99 -18.92
CA ALA A 166 5.68 -1.17 -18.83
C ALA A 166 5.66 -0.04 -19.86
N GLU A 167 6.78 0.65 -20.03
CA GLU A 167 6.95 1.70 -21.05
C GLU A 167 6.86 1.10 -22.46
N LYS A 168 7.64 0.05 -22.74
CA LYS A 168 7.70 -0.61 -24.05
C LYS A 168 6.31 -1.01 -24.58
N TYR A 169 5.42 -1.44 -23.71
CA TYR A 169 4.08 -1.88 -24.08
C TYR A 169 2.98 -0.83 -23.86
N ASN A 170 3.36 0.41 -23.54
CA ASN A 170 2.44 1.54 -23.30
C ASN A 170 1.32 1.17 -22.31
N LEU A 171 1.71 0.67 -21.13
CA LEU A 171 0.77 0.17 -20.13
C LEU A 171 0.15 1.34 -19.33
N ASP A 172 -0.66 2.15 -19.98
CA ASP A 172 -1.35 3.30 -19.35
C ASP A 172 -2.46 2.90 -18.36
N ASN A 173 -2.76 1.63 -18.26
CA ASN A 173 -3.61 1.03 -17.23
C ASN A 173 -2.82 0.52 -15.99
N LEU A 174 -1.50 0.75 -15.92
CA LEU A 174 -0.67 0.46 -14.76
C LEU A 174 -0.41 1.73 -13.95
N ILE A 175 -0.72 1.70 -12.65
CA ILE A 175 -0.46 2.80 -11.71
C ILE A 175 0.40 2.25 -10.56
N VAL A 176 1.65 2.68 -10.52
CA VAL A 176 2.60 2.35 -9.46
C VAL A 176 2.53 3.41 -8.38
N LEU A 177 2.39 3.01 -7.12
CA LEU A 177 2.52 3.90 -5.97
C LEU A 177 3.79 3.55 -5.22
N LEU A 178 4.63 4.53 -4.97
CA LEU A 178 5.83 4.39 -4.16
C LEU A 178 5.58 4.97 -2.78
N ASP A 179 5.55 4.11 -1.75
CA ASP A 179 5.57 4.53 -0.34
C ASP A 179 6.98 4.99 0.02
N GLN A 180 7.24 6.30 -0.15
CA GLN A 180 8.53 6.92 0.09
C GLN A 180 8.62 7.41 1.54
N ASN A 181 8.80 6.48 2.48
CA ASN A 181 8.88 6.78 3.91
C ASN A 181 10.31 7.08 4.42
N GLY A 182 11.32 6.94 3.58
CA GLY A 182 12.72 7.29 3.86
C GLY A 182 13.45 6.34 4.81
N LEU A 183 12.83 5.21 5.20
CA LEU A 183 13.42 4.24 6.12
C LEU A 183 13.29 2.81 5.57
N GLN A 184 14.41 2.10 5.56
CA GLN A 184 14.49 0.68 5.23
C GLN A 184 14.38 -0.19 6.49
N GLN A 185 14.73 -1.47 6.40
CA GLN A 185 14.77 -2.38 7.54
C GLN A 185 15.79 -1.94 8.60
N TYR A 186 16.89 -1.35 8.15
CA TYR A 186 17.94 -0.83 9.02
C TYR A 186 17.93 0.70 8.97
N GLY A 187 18.18 1.34 10.11
CA GLY A 187 18.40 2.78 10.19
C GLY A 187 19.83 3.16 9.83
N TRP A 188 20.09 4.44 9.82
CA TRP A 188 21.43 4.97 9.72
C TRP A 188 22.16 4.81 11.05
N LYS A 189 23.48 4.58 11.00
CA LYS A 189 24.29 4.43 12.20
C LYS A 189 24.22 5.67 13.10
N ASN A 190 24.16 6.84 12.48
CA ASN A 190 23.92 8.13 13.13
C ASN A 190 22.80 8.86 12.40
N GLU A 191 21.93 9.55 13.13
CA GLU A 191 20.89 10.43 12.53
C GLU A 191 21.47 11.49 11.58
N ALA A 192 22.67 12.03 11.91
CA ALA A 192 23.36 13.01 11.08
C ALA A 192 23.77 12.46 9.71
N ASP A 193 23.92 11.15 9.57
CA ASP A 193 24.27 10.48 8.30
C ASP A 193 23.01 10.19 7.46
N ARG A 194 21.82 10.40 8.03
CA ARG A 194 20.55 10.21 7.33
C ARG A 194 20.46 11.26 6.21
N LYS A 195 20.63 10.78 5.00
CA LYS A 195 20.28 11.59 3.84
C LYS A 195 18.77 11.47 3.64
N PRO A 196 18.04 12.59 3.58
CA PRO A 196 16.64 12.51 3.17
C PRO A 196 16.59 11.75 1.84
N PRO A 197 15.51 10.97 1.60
CA PRO A 197 15.31 10.36 0.30
C PRO A 197 15.40 11.49 -0.70
N GLU A 198 16.52 11.53 -1.47
CA GLU A 198 16.65 12.53 -2.49
C GLU A 198 15.46 12.36 -3.44
N GLN A 199 14.96 13.43 -4.00
CA GLN A 199 13.93 13.49 -5.05
C GLN A 199 14.29 12.65 -6.30
N LYS A 200 15.00 11.54 -6.09
CA LYS A 200 15.52 10.68 -7.16
C LYS A 200 14.47 9.69 -7.68
N ALA A 201 13.52 9.31 -6.84
CA ALA A 201 12.55 8.31 -7.25
C ALA A 201 11.71 8.81 -8.42
N LYS A 202 11.17 10.03 -8.32
CA LYS A 202 10.45 10.67 -9.42
C LYS A 202 11.28 10.70 -10.71
N ARG A 203 12.50 11.23 -10.64
CA ARG A 203 13.40 11.32 -11.81
C ARG A 203 13.74 9.97 -12.42
N LYS A 204 13.85 8.91 -11.61
CA LYS A 204 14.07 7.57 -12.10
C LYS A 204 12.87 7.09 -12.91
N PHE A 205 11.65 7.17 -12.37
CA PHE A 205 10.43 6.78 -13.11
C PHE A 205 10.24 7.65 -14.36
N ASP A 206 10.50 8.98 -14.30
CA ASP A 206 10.51 9.83 -15.49
C ASP A 206 11.47 9.30 -16.57
N SER A 207 12.69 8.89 -16.17
CA SER A 207 13.71 8.35 -17.09
C SER A 207 13.34 7.00 -17.68
N PHE A 208 12.44 6.25 -17.03
CA PHE A 208 11.87 5.01 -17.54
C PHE A 208 10.52 5.21 -18.26
N GLY A 209 10.21 6.43 -18.68
CA GLY A 209 9.07 6.74 -19.52
C GLY A 209 7.71 6.74 -18.82
N PHE A 210 7.68 6.86 -17.49
CA PHE A 210 6.43 6.99 -16.74
C PHE A 210 5.94 8.44 -16.72
N GLU A 211 4.62 8.61 -16.73
CA GLU A 211 4.00 9.84 -16.27
C GLU A 211 4.00 9.86 -14.75
N THR A 212 4.62 10.87 -14.13
CA THR A 212 4.91 10.84 -12.69
C THR A 212 4.36 12.03 -11.93
N TRP A 213 3.88 11.78 -10.72
CA TRP A 213 3.47 12.78 -9.74
C TRP A 213 4.17 12.54 -8.42
N GLU A 214 4.33 13.60 -7.65
CA GLU A 214 4.80 13.56 -6.27
C GLU A 214 3.73 14.19 -5.38
N VAL A 215 3.41 13.55 -4.26
CA VAL A 215 2.30 13.93 -3.39
C VAL A 215 2.66 13.72 -1.92
N ASP A 216 2.05 14.51 -1.02
CA ASP A 216 2.00 14.16 0.39
C ASP A 216 1.14 12.89 0.56
N GLY A 217 1.79 11.79 0.92
CA GLY A 217 1.14 10.49 1.09
C GLY A 217 0.21 10.40 2.30
N HIS A 218 0.12 11.47 3.10
CA HIS A 218 -0.81 11.60 4.24
C HIS A 218 -1.94 12.62 4.00
N SER A 219 -1.90 13.36 2.90
CA SER A 219 -3.01 14.20 2.45
C SER A 219 -4.02 13.35 1.68
N ILE A 220 -5.09 12.94 2.33
CA ILE A 220 -6.19 12.17 1.70
C ILE A 220 -6.73 12.91 0.48
N ALA A 221 -6.89 14.24 0.57
CA ALA A 221 -7.41 15.05 -0.53
C ALA A 221 -6.48 15.01 -1.75
N ASP A 222 -5.16 15.17 -1.54
CA ASP A 222 -4.17 15.15 -2.61
C ASP A 222 -4.05 13.75 -3.23
N LEU A 223 -4.10 12.69 -2.41
CA LEU A 223 -4.12 11.31 -2.89
C LEU A 223 -5.34 11.04 -3.78
N VAL A 224 -6.54 11.46 -3.37
CA VAL A 224 -7.77 11.34 -4.18
C VAL A 224 -7.62 12.08 -5.50
N GLN A 225 -7.10 13.32 -5.45
CA GLN A 225 -6.92 14.14 -6.63
C GLN A 225 -5.93 13.51 -7.61
N VAL A 226 -4.72 13.16 -7.15
CA VAL A 226 -3.66 12.64 -8.02
C VAL A 226 -4.04 11.29 -8.63
N LEU A 227 -4.63 10.39 -7.85
CA LEU A 227 -5.09 9.09 -8.33
C LEU A 227 -6.21 9.22 -9.37
N THR A 228 -7.13 10.18 -9.17
CA THR A 228 -8.20 10.47 -10.14
C THR A 228 -7.62 10.99 -11.46
N VAL A 229 -6.60 11.86 -11.41
CA VAL A 229 -5.91 12.38 -12.61
C VAL A 229 -5.17 11.25 -13.30
N ALA A 230 -4.39 10.46 -12.56
CA ALA A 230 -3.61 9.34 -13.09
C ALA A 230 -4.51 8.29 -13.77
N LYS A 231 -5.65 7.94 -13.14
CA LYS A 231 -6.62 6.98 -13.69
C LYS A 231 -7.25 7.45 -14.99
N LYS A 232 -7.48 8.76 -15.15
CA LYS A 232 -8.09 9.34 -16.36
C LYS A 232 -7.10 9.61 -17.47
N SER A 233 -5.80 9.63 -17.19
CA SER A 233 -4.77 9.90 -18.20
C SER A 233 -4.65 8.72 -19.16
N SER A 234 -4.87 8.99 -20.45
CA SER A 234 -4.83 8.00 -21.55
C SER A 234 -3.76 8.33 -22.58
N ASN A 235 -2.61 8.84 -22.12
CA ASN A 235 -1.50 9.26 -22.96
C ASN A 235 -0.58 8.12 -23.42
N GLY A 236 -0.92 6.87 -23.11
CA GLY A 236 -0.13 5.70 -23.45
C GLY A 236 1.03 5.41 -22.50
N LEU A 237 1.27 6.25 -21.48
CA LEU A 237 2.37 6.05 -20.54
C LEU A 237 1.90 5.33 -19.27
N PRO A 238 2.72 4.41 -18.70
CA PRO A 238 2.48 3.91 -17.35
C PRO A 238 2.63 5.04 -16.34
N LYS A 239 2.00 4.92 -15.17
CA LYS A 239 1.91 5.97 -14.16
C LYS A 239 2.71 5.61 -12.92
N ALA A 240 3.38 6.60 -12.31
CA ALA A 240 4.01 6.46 -11.01
C ALA A 240 3.66 7.64 -10.09
N ILE A 241 3.16 7.34 -8.91
CA ILE A 241 2.84 8.31 -7.86
C ILE A 241 3.83 8.09 -6.73
N ILE A 242 4.68 9.08 -6.48
CA ILE A 242 5.63 9.10 -5.39
C ILE A 242 4.93 9.72 -4.18
N ALA A 243 4.49 8.88 -3.26
CA ALA A 243 3.82 9.31 -2.04
C ALA A 243 4.86 9.50 -0.93
N ASN A 244 5.14 10.75 -0.57
CA ASN A 244 6.00 11.09 0.55
C ASN A 244 5.26 10.77 1.85
N THR A 245 5.76 9.81 2.61
CA THR A 245 5.12 9.27 3.81
C THR A 245 6.07 9.26 5.01
N VAL A 246 5.54 8.93 6.16
CA VAL A 246 6.29 8.75 7.40
C VAL A 246 6.11 7.31 7.90
N LYS A 247 7.20 6.57 8.05
CA LYS A 247 7.15 5.24 8.68
C LYS A 247 6.64 5.38 10.11
N GLY A 248 5.61 4.62 10.47
CA GLY A 248 5.00 4.69 11.81
C GLY A 248 3.93 5.78 11.97
N LYS A 249 3.43 6.36 10.88
CA LYS A 249 2.50 7.49 10.86
C LYS A 249 1.30 7.34 11.78
N GLY A 250 1.05 8.37 12.59
CA GLY A 250 -0.06 8.48 13.52
C GLY A 250 0.26 8.04 14.96
N VAL A 251 1.51 7.59 15.20
CA VAL A 251 1.98 7.22 16.55
C VAL A 251 3.33 7.86 16.78
N SER A 252 3.41 8.86 17.64
CA SER A 252 4.55 9.77 17.80
C SER A 252 5.89 9.04 18.05
N PHE A 253 5.90 8.02 18.91
CA PHE A 253 7.10 7.26 19.24
C PHE A 253 7.47 6.19 18.18
N MET A 254 6.61 5.97 17.18
CA MET A 254 6.87 5.09 16.03
C MET A 254 7.33 5.86 14.81
N GLU A 255 6.92 7.13 14.68
CA GLU A 255 7.27 7.97 13.53
C GLU A 255 8.79 8.12 13.40
N HIS A 256 9.28 8.00 12.15
CA HIS A 256 10.70 8.12 11.80
C HIS A 256 11.64 7.12 12.48
N ASN A 257 11.12 6.08 13.12
CA ASN A 257 11.91 5.11 13.86
C ASN A 257 11.97 3.75 13.14
N TYR A 258 13.15 3.40 12.61
CA TYR A 258 13.37 2.16 11.86
C TYR A 258 13.13 0.89 12.70
N GLN A 259 13.24 0.96 14.02
CA GLN A 259 13.02 -0.20 14.91
C GLN A 259 11.60 -0.77 14.77
N TRP A 260 10.64 0.07 14.39
CA TRP A 260 9.27 -0.34 14.13
C TRP A 260 9.07 -1.02 12.77
N HIS A 261 10.16 -1.32 12.04
CA HIS A 261 10.02 -2.07 10.80
C HIS A 261 9.34 -3.43 11.03
N SER A 262 9.78 -4.19 12.05
CA SER A 262 9.24 -5.52 12.37
C SER A 262 8.96 -5.73 13.86
N LYS A 263 8.92 -4.67 14.66
CA LYS A 263 8.57 -4.71 16.07
C LYS A 263 7.05 -4.64 16.24
N ALA A 264 6.48 -5.51 17.10
CA ALA A 264 5.11 -5.38 17.59
C ALA A 264 5.09 -4.57 18.91
N PRO A 265 4.03 -3.76 19.15
CA PRO A 265 3.90 -3.03 20.40
C PRO A 265 3.60 -3.97 21.58
N ASN A 266 4.18 -3.67 22.73
CA ASN A 266 3.77 -4.28 23.99
C ASN A 266 2.46 -3.65 24.50
N ASP A 267 1.96 -4.10 25.69
CA ASP A 267 0.67 -3.65 26.24
C ASP A 267 0.64 -2.15 26.54
N GLU A 268 1.75 -1.57 26.99
CA GLU A 268 1.87 -0.14 27.29
C GLU A 268 1.98 0.68 26.01
N GLU A 269 2.86 0.29 25.08
CA GLU A 269 3.03 0.91 23.77
C GLU A 269 1.72 0.87 22.97
N TYR A 270 0.96 -0.22 23.05
CA TYR A 270 -0.32 -0.34 22.36
C TYR A 270 -1.37 0.62 22.93
N ARG A 271 -1.49 0.72 24.28
CA ARG A 271 -2.41 1.66 24.92
C ARG A 271 -2.06 3.12 24.59
N MET A 272 -0.77 3.47 24.64
CA MET A 272 -0.30 4.80 24.26
C MET A 272 -0.66 5.14 22.81
N ALA A 273 -0.39 4.22 21.90
CA ALA A 273 -0.68 4.39 20.47
C ALA A 273 -2.19 4.59 20.21
N LEU A 274 -3.06 3.83 20.89
CA LEU A 274 -4.50 4.01 20.77
C LEU A 274 -4.95 5.38 21.29
N THR A 275 -4.40 5.83 22.42
CA THR A 275 -4.71 7.16 22.97
C THR A 275 -4.36 8.29 22.00
N GLU A 276 -3.19 8.20 21.33
CA GLU A 276 -2.80 9.18 20.31
C GLU A 276 -3.75 9.18 19.10
N LEU A 277 -4.17 7.99 18.64
CA LEU A 277 -5.11 7.85 17.53
C LEU A 277 -6.54 8.30 17.88
N GLU A 278 -6.93 8.29 19.14
CA GLU A 278 -8.22 8.77 19.62
C GLU A 278 -8.24 10.29 19.87
N GLY A 279 -7.12 10.85 20.31
CA GLY A 279 -6.98 12.29 20.58
C GLY A 279 -6.70 13.17 19.37
N GLY A 280 -6.42 12.60 18.22
CA GLY A 280 -6.06 13.33 17.00
C GLY A 280 -7.21 13.88 16.17
N PHE A 281 -8.45 13.87 16.68
CA PHE A 281 -9.67 14.34 16.00
C PHE A 281 -10.38 15.51 16.71
N ASP A 282 -9.75 16.13 17.71
CA ASP A 282 -10.26 17.35 18.37
C ASP A 282 -9.76 18.63 17.69
#